data_363541c13b240fff3c4f8fa87fcbe261
#
_entry.id   363541c13b240fff3c4f8fa87fcbe261
#
_cell.length_a   1.000
_cell.length_b   1.000
_cell.length_c   1.000
_cell.angle_alpha   90.00
_cell.angle_beta   90.00
_cell.angle_gamma   90.00
#
_symmetry.space_group_name_H-M   'P 1'
#
loop_
_entity.id
_entity.type
_entity.pdbx_description
1 polymer ?
#
loop_
_entity_poly.entity_id
_entity_poly.type
_entity_poly.pdbx_seq_one_letter_code
_entity_poly.pdbx_strand_id
1 'polypeptide(L)'
;MSLHVKSSDVPETKRVQTGEAGTGSMVVRKGYGNECSLMIATRAPGYHTKPHVHESEQINYVMEGEIWFFVENKGYHCKVGDFHRIPANTIHWACNRSDQDAMVAEAHAPGLIGGRAGENAVGLFDDGEAPQVRGPGVNKFVPFDQDKAEAKYFG
;
A
#
# COMPACT_ATOMS: atom_id res chain seq x y z
N MET A 1 -8.54 23.01 5.55
CA MET A 1 -7.54 21.96 5.74
C MET A 1 -6.99 22.05 7.15
N SER A 2 -6.41 21.00 7.65
CA SER A 2 -5.91 20.96 9.02
C SER A 2 -4.74 19.99 9.13
N LEU A 3 -3.84 20.24 10.05
CA LEU A 3 -2.80 19.28 10.45
C LEU A 3 -3.39 18.05 11.14
N HIS A 4 -4.64 18.13 11.57
CA HIS A 4 -5.35 17.04 12.24
C HIS A 4 -6.68 16.77 11.56
N VAL A 5 -6.89 15.49 11.20
CA VAL A 5 -8.14 15.00 10.61
C VAL A 5 -8.53 13.71 11.33
N LYS A 6 -9.79 13.60 11.74
CA LYS A 6 -10.28 12.35 12.31
C LYS A 6 -10.38 11.27 11.23
N SER A 7 -10.13 10.02 11.60
CA SER A 7 -10.25 8.90 10.65
C SER A 7 -11.61 8.84 9.95
N SER A 8 -12.69 9.20 10.67
CA SER A 8 -14.05 9.25 10.11
C SER A 8 -14.21 10.30 9.01
N ASP A 9 -13.35 11.32 8.99
CA ASP A 9 -13.40 12.42 8.02
C ASP A 9 -12.46 12.19 6.82
N VAL A 10 -11.65 11.13 6.87
CA VAL A 10 -10.84 10.70 5.72
C VAL A 10 -11.70 9.76 4.87
N PRO A 11 -11.98 10.12 3.60
CA PRO A 11 -12.82 9.29 2.75
C PRO A 11 -12.26 7.88 2.59
N GLU A 12 -13.16 6.92 2.65
CA GLU A 12 -12.85 5.53 2.40
C GLU A 12 -12.98 5.24 0.91
N THR A 13 -11.95 4.66 0.32
CA THR A 13 -11.95 4.27 -1.09
C THR A 13 -11.89 2.77 -1.19
N LYS A 14 -12.90 2.15 -1.80
CA LYS A 14 -12.89 0.74 -2.13
C LYS A 14 -12.25 0.55 -3.51
N ARG A 15 -11.29 -0.35 -3.60
CA ARG A 15 -10.61 -0.70 -4.83
C ARG A 15 -10.76 -2.19 -5.12
N VAL A 16 -11.22 -2.50 -6.31
CA VAL A 16 -11.25 -3.86 -6.83
C VAL A 16 -10.10 -3.98 -7.83
N GLN A 17 -9.21 -4.93 -7.58
CA GLN A 17 -8.09 -5.20 -8.47
C GLN A 17 -8.59 -5.99 -9.69
N THR A 18 -8.22 -5.56 -10.88
CA THR A 18 -8.60 -6.21 -12.14
C THR A 18 -7.45 -6.20 -13.13
N GLY A 19 -7.39 -7.20 -14.01
CA GLY A 19 -6.43 -7.26 -15.11
C GLY A 19 -4.98 -7.18 -14.64
N GLU A 20 -4.26 -6.18 -15.12
CA GLU A 20 -2.84 -5.99 -14.81
C GLU A 20 -2.55 -5.67 -13.34
N ALA A 21 -3.54 -5.15 -12.61
CA ALA A 21 -3.37 -4.81 -11.20
C ALA A 21 -3.45 -6.03 -10.27
N GLY A 22 -4.12 -7.11 -10.68
CA GLY A 22 -4.27 -8.33 -9.88
C GLY A 22 -5.72 -8.70 -9.63
N THR A 23 -6.00 -9.30 -8.46
CA THR A 23 -7.32 -9.78 -8.05
C THR A 23 -7.66 -9.33 -6.64
N GLY A 24 -8.94 -9.45 -6.27
CA GLY A 24 -9.44 -9.14 -4.93
C GLY A 24 -9.70 -7.67 -4.70
N SER A 25 -9.99 -7.33 -3.46
CA SER A 25 -10.37 -5.97 -3.11
C SER A 25 -9.68 -5.47 -1.85
N MET A 26 -9.58 -4.16 -1.75
CA MET A 26 -9.12 -3.48 -0.54
C MET A 26 -9.91 -2.20 -0.30
N VAL A 27 -9.91 -1.76 0.95
CA VAL A 27 -10.46 -0.49 1.38
C VAL A 27 -9.34 0.36 1.94
N VAL A 28 -9.25 1.61 1.52
CA VAL A 28 -8.12 2.49 1.81
C VAL A 28 -8.59 3.82 2.38
N ARG A 29 -7.89 4.30 3.40
CA ARG A 29 -7.88 5.70 3.83
C ARG A 29 -6.46 6.20 3.78
N LYS A 30 -6.25 7.41 3.25
CA LYS A 30 -4.90 7.94 3.05
C LYS A 30 -4.81 9.42 3.39
N GLY A 31 -3.77 9.76 4.14
CA GLY A 31 -3.35 11.14 4.40
C GLY A 31 -1.94 11.38 3.88
N TYR A 32 -1.60 12.60 3.54
CA TYR A 32 -0.28 12.95 3.04
C TYR A 32 0.19 14.34 3.49
N GLY A 33 1.50 14.51 3.54
CA GLY A 33 2.18 15.76 3.72
C GLY A 33 3.12 16.04 2.55
N ASN A 34 4.12 16.89 2.75
CA ASN A 34 5.06 17.26 1.69
C ASN A 34 6.01 16.10 1.31
N GLU A 35 6.46 15.31 2.27
CA GLU A 35 7.52 14.31 2.07
C GLU A 35 7.02 12.86 2.11
N CYS A 36 5.85 12.62 2.68
CA CYS A 36 5.37 11.26 2.90
C CYS A 36 3.85 11.15 2.84
N SER A 37 3.36 9.93 2.75
CA SER A 37 1.95 9.60 2.93
C SER A 37 1.81 8.41 3.88
N LEU A 38 0.66 8.34 4.54
CA LEU A 38 0.26 7.19 5.35
C LEU A 38 -1.05 6.65 4.82
N MET A 39 -1.06 5.35 4.55
CA MET A 39 -2.24 4.62 4.10
C MET A 39 -2.64 3.58 5.13
N ILE A 40 -3.92 3.54 5.46
CA ILE A 40 -4.50 2.42 6.20
C ILE A 40 -5.28 1.60 5.17
N ALA A 41 -4.80 0.39 4.90
CA ALA A 41 -5.36 -0.48 3.88
C ALA A 41 -5.88 -1.78 4.50
N THR A 42 -7.15 -2.08 4.26
CA THR A 42 -7.76 -3.35 4.64
C THR A 42 -7.94 -4.19 3.38
N ARG A 43 -7.24 -5.31 3.31
CA ARG A 43 -7.25 -6.22 2.16
C ARG A 43 -8.08 -7.45 2.47
N ALA A 44 -9.10 -7.68 1.66
CA ALA A 44 -9.99 -8.83 1.81
C ALA A 44 -9.27 -10.15 1.48
N PRO A 45 -9.80 -11.29 1.96
CA PRO A 45 -9.35 -12.61 1.50
C PRO A 45 -9.34 -12.70 -0.03
N GLY A 46 -8.28 -13.27 -0.60
CA GLY A 46 -8.10 -13.37 -2.05
C GLY A 46 -7.47 -12.15 -2.72
N TYR A 47 -7.18 -11.10 -1.96
CA TYR A 47 -6.41 -9.98 -2.50
C TYR A 47 -5.03 -10.46 -2.97
N HIS A 48 -4.66 -10.11 -4.20
CA HIS A 48 -3.40 -10.52 -4.80
C HIS A 48 -3.00 -9.51 -5.87
N THR A 49 -2.04 -8.65 -5.57
CA THR A 49 -1.55 -7.70 -6.56
C THR A 49 -0.52 -8.31 -7.49
N LYS A 50 -0.40 -7.73 -8.66
CA LYS A 50 0.68 -8.05 -9.59
C LYS A 50 1.97 -7.34 -9.21
N PRO A 51 3.13 -7.87 -9.63
CA PRO A 51 4.42 -7.24 -9.40
C PRO A 51 4.47 -5.81 -9.93
N HIS A 52 4.93 -4.91 -9.09
CA HIS A 52 5.03 -3.49 -9.42
C HIS A 52 6.21 -2.83 -8.69
N VAL A 53 6.53 -1.62 -9.12
CA VAL A 53 7.53 -0.77 -8.50
C VAL A 53 6.96 0.63 -8.28
N HIS A 54 7.49 1.33 -7.28
CA HIS A 54 7.29 2.76 -7.11
C HIS A 54 8.56 3.37 -6.49
N GLU A 55 8.74 4.68 -6.68
CA GLU A 55 9.94 5.34 -6.15
C GLU A 55 9.90 5.48 -4.63
N SER A 56 8.72 5.41 -4.02
CA SER A 56 8.60 5.46 -2.56
C SER A 56 9.27 4.26 -1.89
N GLU A 57 10.05 4.55 -0.86
CA GLU A 57 10.31 3.56 0.17
C GLU A 57 9.02 3.34 0.95
N GLN A 58 8.75 2.11 1.37
CA GLN A 58 7.53 1.77 2.09
C GLN A 58 7.86 1.01 3.36
N ILE A 59 7.19 1.40 4.46
CA ILE A 59 7.22 0.65 5.71
C ILE A 59 5.81 0.25 6.06
N ASN A 60 5.62 -1.03 6.36
CA ASN A 60 4.34 -1.66 6.69
C ASN A 60 4.30 -2.04 8.16
N TYR A 61 3.15 -1.88 8.78
CA TYR A 61 2.85 -2.39 10.11
C TYR A 61 1.50 -3.10 10.07
N VAL A 62 1.46 -4.38 10.43
CA VAL A 62 0.23 -5.17 10.42
C VAL A 62 -0.59 -4.87 11.66
N MET A 63 -1.78 -4.30 11.48
CA MET A 63 -2.70 -3.92 12.56
C MET A 63 -3.69 -5.03 12.90
N GLU A 64 -4.18 -5.75 11.89
CA GLU A 64 -5.13 -6.86 12.04
C GLU A 64 -4.87 -7.93 10.98
N GLY A 65 -5.14 -9.18 11.34
CA GLY A 65 -5.00 -10.30 10.41
C GLY A 65 -3.54 -10.65 10.08
N GLU A 66 -3.34 -11.18 8.89
CA GLU A 66 -2.04 -11.56 8.36
C GLU A 66 -1.99 -11.34 6.87
N ILE A 67 -0.79 -11.13 6.35
CA ILE A 67 -0.57 -10.86 4.92
C ILE A 67 0.80 -11.34 4.50
N TRP A 68 0.93 -11.71 3.23
CA TRP A 68 2.23 -11.96 2.61
C TRP A 68 2.66 -10.74 1.81
N PHE A 69 3.89 -10.29 2.06
CA PHE A 69 4.59 -9.35 1.19
C PHE A 69 5.72 -10.07 0.47
N PHE A 70 5.86 -9.81 -0.79
CA PHE A 70 6.97 -10.30 -1.60
C PHE A 70 7.82 -9.13 -2.05
N VAL A 71 9.13 -9.27 -1.89
CA VAL A 71 10.13 -8.36 -2.41
C VAL A 71 11.06 -9.20 -3.28
N GLU A 72 10.98 -9.01 -4.58
CA GLU A 72 11.63 -9.85 -5.59
C GLU A 72 11.29 -11.35 -5.37
N ASN A 73 12.28 -12.19 -5.14
CA ASN A 73 12.09 -13.64 -4.99
C ASN A 73 11.85 -14.09 -3.55
N LYS A 74 11.67 -13.17 -2.62
CA LYS A 74 11.53 -13.49 -1.19
C LYS A 74 10.17 -13.08 -0.64
N GLY A 75 9.51 -14.04 -0.01
CA GLY A 75 8.24 -13.84 0.67
C GLY A 75 8.41 -13.65 2.18
N TYR A 76 7.56 -12.79 2.73
CA TYR A 76 7.52 -12.47 4.16
C TYR A 76 6.10 -12.63 4.66
N HIS A 77 5.87 -13.60 5.56
CA HIS A 77 4.57 -13.80 6.19
C HIS A 77 4.47 -12.90 7.40
N CYS A 78 3.76 -11.79 7.24
CA CYS A 78 3.62 -10.78 8.28
C CYS A 78 2.31 -10.95 9.05
N LYS A 79 2.39 -10.93 10.37
CA LYS A 79 1.28 -11.07 11.31
C LYS A 79 1.15 -9.81 12.14
N VAL A 80 0.06 -9.72 12.92
CA VAL A 80 -0.21 -8.57 13.80
C VAL A 80 1.03 -8.21 14.62
N GLY A 81 1.42 -6.93 14.55
CA GLY A 81 2.59 -6.39 15.25
C GLY A 81 3.89 -6.45 14.47
N ASP A 82 3.91 -7.11 13.30
CA ASP A 82 5.11 -7.18 12.48
C ASP A 82 5.34 -5.90 11.69
N PHE A 83 6.62 -5.52 11.59
CA PHE A 83 7.10 -4.48 10.69
C PHE A 83 7.74 -5.11 9.47
N HIS A 84 7.54 -4.50 8.32
CA HIS A 84 8.13 -4.93 7.07
C HIS A 84 8.52 -3.71 6.22
N ARG A 85 9.62 -3.79 5.49
CA ARG A 85 10.11 -2.70 4.63
C ARG A 85 10.17 -3.15 3.18
N ILE A 86 9.75 -2.30 2.29
CA ILE A 86 9.94 -2.42 0.84
C ILE A 86 10.88 -1.30 0.41
N PRO A 87 12.10 -1.62 -0.06
CA PRO A 87 13.01 -0.59 -0.55
C PRO A 87 12.46 0.14 -1.78
N ALA A 88 12.87 1.39 -1.96
CA ALA A 88 12.50 2.18 -3.13
C ALA A 88 12.87 1.46 -4.44
N ASN A 89 12.04 1.60 -5.46
CA ASN A 89 12.27 1.08 -6.82
C ASN A 89 12.51 -0.44 -6.88
N THR A 90 11.96 -1.19 -5.95
CA THR A 90 12.14 -2.64 -5.87
C THR A 90 10.83 -3.35 -6.24
N ILE A 91 10.92 -4.40 -7.05
CA ILE A 91 9.75 -5.20 -7.47
C ILE A 91 9.14 -5.85 -6.24
N HIS A 92 7.83 -5.62 -6.04
CA HIS A 92 7.11 -6.17 -4.90
C HIS A 92 5.63 -6.36 -5.22
N TRP A 93 4.97 -7.14 -4.38
CA TRP A 93 3.52 -7.35 -4.38
C TRP A 93 3.07 -7.88 -3.02
N ALA A 94 1.76 -8.00 -2.84
CA ALA A 94 1.19 -8.54 -1.61
C ALA A 94 0.01 -9.45 -1.94
N CYS A 95 -0.24 -10.42 -1.06
CA CYS A 95 -1.43 -11.26 -1.13
C CYS A 95 -1.96 -11.61 0.26
N ASN A 96 -3.28 -11.66 0.38
CA ASN A 96 -3.97 -12.17 1.56
C ASN A 96 -4.50 -13.56 1.26
N ARG A 97 -3.82 -14.59 1.78
CA ARG A 97 -4.19 -15.99 1.63
C ARG A 97 -5.00 -16.53 2.80
N SER A 98 -5.30 -15.69 3.78
CA SER A 98 -6.14 -16.05 4.92
C SER A 98 -7.62 -15.95 4.60
N ASP A 99 -8.47 -16.38 5.52
CA ASP A 99 -9.92 -16.25 5.43
C ASP A 99 -10.46 -15.00 6.12
N GLN A 100 -9.58 -14.07 6.51
CA GLN A 100 -9.94 -12.83 7.21
C GLN A 100 -9.30 -11.62 6.55
N ASP A 101 -9.86 -10.44 6.83
CA ASP A 101 -9.29 -9.18 6.39
C ASP A 101 -7.92 -8.96 7.03
N ALA A 102 -7.02 -8.36 6.27
CA ALA A 102 -5.71 -7.91 6.76
C ALA A 102 -5.65 -6.38 6.71
N MET A 103 -5.50 -5.76 7.86
CA MET A 103 -5.37 -4.30 7.97
C MET A 103 -3.90 -3.94 8.21
N VAL A 104 -3.36 -3.09 7.35
CA VAL A 104 -1.95 -2.68 7.37
C VAL A 104 -1.85 -1.16 7.30
N ALA A 105 -1.04 -0.59 8.18
CA ALA A 105 -0.60 0.79 8.06
C ALA A 105 0.66 0.83 7.18
N GLU A 106 0.65 1.69 6.15
CA GLU A 106 1.71 1.74 5.14
C GLU A 106 2.19 3.18 4.98
N ALA A 107 3.40 3.45 5.41
CA ALA A 107 4.07 4.74 5.20
C ALA A 107 4.87 4.70 3.89
N HIS A 108 4.74 5.73 3.09
CA HIS A 108 5.46 5.89 1.82
C HIS A 108 6.22 7.22 1.81
N ALA A 109 7.48 7.20 1.43
CA ALA A 109 8.31 8.39 1.26
C ALA A 109 9.19 8.26 -0.01
N PRO A 110 9.07 9.18 -0.99
CA PRO A 110 8.04 10.22 -1.09
C PRO A 110 6.61 9.65 -1.12
N GLY A 111 5.61 10.51 -0.89
CA GLY A 111 4.21 10.05 -0.81
C GLY A 111 3.75 9.30 -2.05
N LEU A 112 2.98 8.23 -1.85
CA LEU A 112 2.36 7.46 -2.93
C LEU A 112 0.95 8.00 -3.18
N ILE A 113 0.85 9.13 -3.86
CA ILE A 113 -0.41 9.87 -4.08
C ILE A 113 -0.65 10.26 -5.55
N GLY A 114 0.13 9.73 -6.47
CA GLY A 114 -0.07 9.96 -7.91
C GLY A 114 -1.15 9.06 -8.50
N GLY A 115 -1.87 9.54 -9.51
CA GLY A 115 -2.90 8.79 -10.20
C GLY A 115 -3.96 8.21 -9.26
N ARG A 116 -4.36 6.97 -9.47
CA ARG A 116 -5.33 6.29 -8.60
C ARG A 116 -4.87 6.14 -7.14
N ALA A 117 -3.56 6.16 -6.91
CA ALA A 117 -3.03 6.06 -5.55
C ALA A 117 -3.43 7.25 -4.67
N GLY A 118 -3.66 8.41 -5.27
CA GLY A 118 -4.08 9.63 -4.57
C GLY A 118 -5.58 9.85 -4.51
N GLU A 119 -6.38 8.96 -5.06
CA GLU A 119 -7.83 9.09 -5.03
C GLU A 119 -8.34 9.20 -3.59
N ASN A 120 -9.09 10.27 -3.30
CA ASN A 120 -9.62 10.62 -1.96
C ASN A 120 -8.55 10.79 -0.86
N ALA A 121 -7.28 10.89 -1.21
CA ALA A 121 -6.24 11.20 -0.23
C ALA A 121 -6.42 12.60 0.34
N VAL A 122 -6.23 12.74 1.65
CA VAL A 122 -6.40 14.01 2.36
C VAL A 122 -5.04 14.65 2.64
N GLY A 123 -4.85 15.89 2.20
CA GLY A 123 -3.68 16.68 2.53
C GLY A 123 -3.77 17.19 3.97
N LEU A 124 -2.71 16.95 4.75
CA LEU A 124 -2.62 17.39 6.15
C LEU A 124 -1.80 18.68 6.21
N PHE A 125 -2.44 19.78 5.83
CA PHE A 125 -1.82 21.10 5.76
C PHE A 125 -2.64 22.12 6.54
N ASP A 126 -1.98 23.04 7.21
CA ASP A 126 -2.63 24.13 7.93
C ASP A 126 -3.10 25.22 6.98
N ASP A 127 -4.04 26.04 7.43
CA ASP A 127 -4.48 27.21 6.67
C ASP A 127 -3.31 28.20 6.49
N GLY A 128 -3.16 28.71 5.27
CA GLY A 128 -2.06 29.59 4.92
C GLY A 128 -0.75 28.90 4.59
N GLU A 129 -0.65 27.60 4.79
CA GLU A 129 0.49 26.81 4.35
C GLU A 129 0.44 26.62 2.83
N ALA A 130 1.60 26.70 2.17
CA ALA A 130 1.72 26.42 0.73
C ALA A 130 2.31 25.03 0.55
N PRO A 131 1.49 24.00 0.27
CA PRO A 131 1.97 22.62 0.09
C PRO A 131 3.02 22.51 -1.02
N GLN A 132 4.11 21.82 -0.74
CA GLN A 132 5.18 21.52 -1.70
C GLN A 132 5.42 20.01 -1.74
N VAL A 133 4.42 19.30 -2.22
CA VAL A 133 4.43 17.84 -2.24
C VAL A 133 5.55 17.33 -3.13
N ARG A 134 6.45 16.56 -2.53
CA ARG A 134 7.58 15.98 -3.25
C ARG A 134 7.13 14.80 -4.07
N GLY A 135 7.21 14.95 -5.40
CA GLY A 135 7.11 13.90 -6.38
C GLY A 135 6.01 12.87 -6.13
N PRO A 136 4.71 13.21 -6.32
CA PRO A 136 3.65 12.23 -6.10
C PRO A 136 3.94 10.96 -6.88
N GLY A 137 4.17 9.85 -6.16
CA GLY A 137 4.51 8.58 -6.76
C GLY A 137 3.31 7.85 -7.33
N VAL A 138 3.57 6.96 -8.26
CA VAL A 138 2.58 6.04 -8.85
C VAL A 138 3.15 4.63 -8.91
N ASN A 139 2.27 3.64 -8.86
CA ASN A 139 2.64 2.25 -9.12
C ASN A 139 2.89 2.05 -10.61
N LYS A 140 3.96 1.30 -10.94
CA LYS A 140 4.24 0.83 -12.30
C LYS A 140 4.29 -0.70 -12.28
N PHE A 141 3.36 -1.35 -12.95
CA PHE A 141 3.37 -2.80 -13.10
C PHE A 141 4.49 -3.21 -14.03
N VAL A 142 5.21 -4.27 -13.66
CA VAL A 142 6.39 -4.74 -14.38
C VAL A 142 6.33 -6.26 -14.56
N PRO A 143 6.90 -6.79 -15.66
CA PRO A 143 7.02 -8.24 -15.84
C PRO A 143 7.92 -8.85 -14.76
N PHE A 144 7.42 -9.91 -14.12
CA PHE A 144 8.16 -10.69 -13.15
C PHE A 144 7.50 -12.05 -12.98
N ASP A 145 8.28 -13.10 -12.77
CA ASP A 145 7.77 -14.46 -12.58
C ASP A 145 7.29 -14.65 -11.13
N GLN A 146 6.12 -14.07 -10.88
CA GLN A 146 5.44 -14.08 -9.58
C GLN A 146 5.14 -15.51 -9.13
N ASP A 147 4.65 -16.35 -10.02
CA ASP A 147 4.25 -17.72 -9.71
C ASP A 147 5.45 -18.55 -9.25
N LYS A 148 6.59 -18.38 -9.90
CA LYS A 148 7.83 -19.06 -9.51
C LYS A 148 8.31 -18.61 -8.12
N ALA A 149 8.22 -17.32 -7.83
CA ALA A 149 8.58 -16.79 -6.52
C ALA A 149 7.68 -17.33 -5.42
N GLU A 150 6.37 -17.36 -5.66
CA GLU A 150 5.37 -17.83 -4.71
C GLU A 150 5.40 -19.35 -4.50
N ALA A 151 5.73 -20.13 -5.52
CA ALA A 151 5.80 -21.58 -5.43
C ALA A 151 6.77 -22.09 -4.35
N LYS A 152 7.77 -21.30 -4.00
CA LYS A 152 8.71 -21.63 -2.91
C LYS A 152 8.05 -21.64 -1.53
N TYR A 153 6.92 -20.95 -1.38
CA TYR A 153 6.20 -20.78 -0.12
C TYR A 153 4.85 -21.49 -0.10
N PHE A 154 4.22 -21.63 -1.24
CA PHE A 154 2.84 -22.17 -1.34
C PHE A 154 2.73 -23.51 -2.07
N GLY A 155 3.82 -23.96 -2.63
CA GLY A 155 3.87 -25.24 -3.38
C GLY A 155 3.60 -25.10 -4.86
#